data_08c3b4d6d9b842205379401bf53e311d
#
_entry.id   08c3b4d6d9b842205379401bf53e311d
#
_cell.length_a   1.000
_cell.length_b   1.000
_cell.length_c   1.000
_cell.angle_alpha   90.00
_cell.angle_beta   90.00
_cell.angle_gamma   90.00
#
_symmetry.space_group_name_H-M   'P 1'
#
loop_
_entity.id
_entity.type
_entity.pdbx_description
1 polymer ?
#
loop_
_entity_poly.entity_id
_entity_poly.type
_entity_poly.pdbx_seq_one_letter_code
_entity_poly.pdbx_strand_id
1 'polypeptide(L)'
;MKRQASITPSYTGVKGHLNVYNPQVKKGNSAAQIYIMNGPEENLNIISTGWMTDGNKKTGCYNTNCPGFVQIDRRNYPGIPITPVSIPDENQYEIALSIAKEDGNWWVSLDNILIGYFPATLFNNLGEPKAVGWGGVVVNPPNGISPPMGSGLFPDGNYKHVGSFRQIQYRDNIGKLNVPQDLLYDIIIDNKSCYDLRNDGYQGEYMGYAFEFGGPGGQCGN
;
A
#
# COMPACT_ATOMS: atom_id res chain seq x y z
N MET A 1 12.30 -33.55 23.28
CA MET A 1 11.96 -32.72 22.11
C MET A 1 11.70 -31.30 22.60
N LYS A 2 12.63 -30.37 22.39
CA LYS A 2 12.42 -28.94 22.68
C LYS A 2 11.51 -28.39 21.58
N ARG A 3 10.29 -27.96 21.91
CA ARG A 3 9.45 -27.17 21.01
C ARG A 3 10.19 -25.86 20.76
N GLN A 4 10.62 -25.65 19.52
CA GLN A 4 11.09 -24.36 19.05
C GLN A 4 9.88 -23.41 19.17
N ALA A 5 9.96 -22.40 19.99
CA ALA A 5 8.94 -21.37 20.05
C ALA A 5 8.87 -20.72 18.69
N SER A 6 7.75 -20.83 18.01
CA SER A 6 7.47 -20.09 16.78
C SER A 6 7.47 -18.62 17.14
N ILE A 7 8.54 -17.91 16.83
CA ILE A 7 8.61 -16.45 16.99
C ILE A 7 7.71 -15.89 15.88
N THR A 8 6.54 -15.43 16.26
CA THR A 8 5.67 -14.70 15.35
C THR A 8 6.38 -13.42 14.93
N PRO A 9 6.58 -13.16 13.63
CA PRO A 9 7.26 -11.96 13.20
C PRO A 9 6.55 -10.71 13.75
N SER A 10 7.32 -9.70 14.09
CA SER A 10 6.83 -8.38 14.45
C SER A 10 7.57 -7.36 13.60
N TYR A 11 6.85 -6.34 13.14
CA TYR A 11 7.36 -5.37 12.18
C TYR A 11 7.38 -3.98 12.78
N THR A 12 8.41 -3.20 12.43
CA THR A 12 8.53 -1.79 12.83
C THR A 12 8.48 -0.84 11.64
N GLY A 13 8.24 -1.35 10.45
CA GLY A 13 8.06 -0.50 9.28
C GLY A 13 7.91 -1.24 7.97
N VAL A 14 7.50 -0.50 6.98
CA VAL A 14 7.28 -0.94 5.59
C VAL A 14 7.64 0.20 4.65
N LYS A 15 8.22 -0.11 3.50
CA LYS A 15 8.49 0.88 2.46
C LYS A 15 8.44 0.27 1.07
N GLY A 16 8.32 1.13 0.06
CA GLY A 16 8.36 0.76 -1.34
C GLY A 16 8.17 1.96 -2.24
N HIS A 17 8.49 1.78 -3.50
CA HIS A 17 8.14 2.71 -4.57
C HIS A 17 6.94 2.15 -5.31
N LEU A 18 5.99 2.99 -5.65
CA LEU A 18 4.85 2.62 -6.47
C LEU A 18 4.63 3.65 -7.56
N ASN A 19 4.27 3.20 -8.75
CA ASN A 19 3.90 4.11 -9.81
C ASN A 19 2.50 4.69 -9.56
N VAL A 20 2.31 5.91 -10.03
CA VAL A 20 1.08 6.67 -9.81
C VAL A 20 0.23 6.62 -11.05
N TYR A 21 -0.97 6.05 -10.91
CA TYR A 21 -2.00 6.05 -11.94
C TYR A 21 -3.24 6.83 -11.48
N ASN A 22 -4.05 7.26 -12.43
CA ASN A 22 -5.34 7.89 -12.17
C ASN A 22 -6.45 7.14 -12.91
N PRO A 23 -6.83 5.93 -12.44
CA PRO A 23 -7.89 5.16 -13.05
C PRO A 23 -9.21 5.93 -13.06
N GLN A 24 -10.02 5.75 -14.10
CA GLN A 24 -11.31 6.41 -14.23
C GLN A 24 -12.35 5.75 -13.33
N VAL A 25 -12.49 6.24 -12.11
CA VAL A 25 -13.44 5.76 -11.10
C VAL A 25 -14.71 6.59 -11.14
N LYS A 26 -15.83 5.97 -11.53
CA LYS A 26 -17.14 6.63 -11.55
C LYS A 26 -17.81 6.62 -10.17
N LYS A 27 -17.70 5.51 -9.46
CA LYS A 27 -18.21 5.29 -8.09
C LYS A 27 -17.28 4.32 -7.37
N GLY A 28 -17.26 4.35 -6.04
CA GLY A 28 -16.29 3.60 -5.25
C GLY A 28 -14.92 4.29 -5.24
N ASN A 29 -13.87 3.54 -4.93
CA ASN A 29 -12.52 4.05 -5.02
C ASN A 29 -11.53 3.00 -5.55
N SER A 30 -10.38 3.47 -6.00
CA SER A 30 -9.23 2.66 -6.37
C SER A 30 -7.99 3.30 -5.78
N ALA A 31 -7.15 2.50 -5.16
CA ALA A 31 -5.95 2.94 -4.47
C ALA A 31 -4.80 1.97 -4.70
N ALA A 32 -3.57 2.46 -4.55
CA ALA A 32 -2.40 1.65 -4.31
C ALA A 32 -1.71 2.16 -3.05
N GLN A 33 -1.33 1.25 -2.17
CA GLN A 33 -0.86 1.59 -0.83
C GLN A 33 0.14 0.60 -0.27
N ILE A 34 0.93 1.09 0.68
CA ILE A 34 1.66 0.27 1.64
C ILE A 34 0.92 0.33 2.97
N TYR A 35 1.00 -0.72 3.77
CA TYR A 35 0.32 -0.75 5.06
C TYR A 35 1.05 -1.57 6.11
N ILE A 36 0.71 -1.28 7.36
CA ILE A 36 1.09 -2.05 8.54
C ILE A 36 -0.14 -2.28 9.40
N MET A 37 -0.34 -3.49 9.88
CA MET A 37 -1.56 -3.82 10.63
C MET A 37 -1.37 -4.87 11.71
N ASN A 38 -2.27 -4.86 12.69
CA ASN A 38 -2.42 -5.90 13.70
C ASN A 38 -3.80 -5.84 14.37
N GLY A 39 -4.19 -6.95 14.93
CA GLY A 39 -5.43 -7.15 15.67
C GLY A 39 -6.39 -8.12 15.00
N PRO A 40 -7.36 -8.64 15.76
CA PRO A 40 -8.44 -9.43 15.19
C PRO A 40 -9.35 -8.53 14.33
N GLU A 41 -10.16 -9.15 13.47
CA GLU A 41 -11.02 -8.44 12.51
C GLU A 41 -11.92 -7.39 13.19
N GLU A 42 -12.50 -7.72 14.32
CA GLU A 42 -13.38 -6.84 15.10
C GLU A 42 -12.65 -5.67 15.79
N ASN A 43 -11.33 -5.73 15.87
CA ASN A 43 -10.48 -4.69 16.48
C ASN A 43 -9.15 -4.53 15.74
N LEU A 44 -9.22 -4.47 14.42
CA LEU A 44 -8.07 -4.33 13.55
C LEU A 44 -7.60 -2.87 13.52
N ASN A 45 -6.30 -2.68 13.78
CA ASN A 45 -5.65 -1.40 13.58
C ASN A 45 -4.79 -1.46 12.31
N ILE A 46 -4.96 -0.48 11.45
CA ILE A 46 -4.21 -0.35 10.19
C ILE A 46 -3.71 1.09 10.04
N ILE A 47 -2.46 1.24 9.66
CA ILE A 47 -1.93 2.47 9.06
C ILE A 47 -1.58 2.16 7.62
N SER A 48 -2.10 2.94 6.69
CA SER A 48 -1.76 2.82 5.27
C SER A 48 -1.45 4.18 4.67
N THR A 49 -0.62 4.18 3.62
CA THR A 49 -0.31 5.37 2.82
C THR A 49 -0.12 4.98 1.36
N GLY A 50 -0.54 5.85 0.45
CA GLY A 50 -0.52 5.60 -0.98
C GLY A 50 -1.27 6.68 -1.75
N TRP A 51 -1.60 6.39 -3.00
CA TRP A 51 -2.50 7.24 -3.77
C TRP A 51 -3.89 6.60 -3.88
N MET A 52 -4.89 7.45 -4.06
CA MET A 52 -6.29 7.03 -4.22
C MET A 52 -7.00 7.91 -5.23
N THR A 53 -7.82 7.29 -6.06
CA THR A 53 -8.85 7.93 -6.87
C THR A 53 -10.22 7.58 -6.33
N ASP A 54 -10.97 8.57 -5.89
CA ASP A 54 -12.29 8.43 -5.27
C ASP A 54 -13.39 9.04 -6.13
N GLY A 55 -14.23 8.19 -6.71
CA GLY A 55 -15.40 8.60 -7.48
C GLY A 55 -16.56 9.11 -6.63
N ASN A 56 -16.54 8.89 -5.33
CA ASN A 56 -17.62 9.29 -4.41
C ASN A 56 -17.38 10.61 -3.70
N LYS A 57 -16.16 11.12 -3.69
CA LYS A 57 -15.73 12.36 -3.02
C LYS A 57 -15.85 12.36 -1.49
N LYS A 58 -16.35 11.30 -0.87
CA LYS A 58 -16.51 11.14 0.59
C LYS A 58 -16.54 9.65 0.92
N THR A 59 -15.41 8.99 0.95
CA THR A 59 -15.34 7.54 1.16
C THR A 59 -14.69 7.13 2.47
N GLY A 60 -14.77 7.93 3.49
CA GLY A 60 -14.28 7.56 4.81
C GLY A 60 -13.43 8.63 5.45
N CYS A 61 -12.61 8.21 6.37
CA CYS A 61 -11.79 9.09 7.16
C CYS A 61 -10.33 8.94 6.77
N TYR A 62 -9.90 9.69 5.79
CA TYR A 62 -8.51 9.75 5.39
C TYR A 62 -7.92 11.15 5.39
N ASN A 63 -6.66 11.21 5.09
CA ASN A 63 -5.88 12.41 5.14
C ASN A 63 -5.92 13.00 6.54
N THR A 64 -6.31 14.25 6.64
CA THR A 64 -6.48 14.97 7.91
C THR A 64 -7.95 15.20 8.28
N ASN A 65 -8.88 14.51 7.63
CA ASN A 65 -10.31 14.63 7.88
C ASN A 65 -10.73 14.09 9.25
N CYS A 66 -9.92 13.20 9.83
CA CYS A 66 -10.09 12.71 11.19
C CYS A 66 -8.92 13.13 12.08
N PRO A 67 -9.16 13.30 13.38
CA PRO A 67 -8.07 13.53 14.32
C PRO A 67 -7.16 12.32 14.42
N GLY A 68 -5.87 12.58 14.62
CA GLY A 68 -4.88 11.54 14.88
C GLY A 68 -3.57 11.70 14.13
N PHE A 69 -3.59 12.09 12.86
CA PHE A 69 -2.37 12.40 12.13
C PHE A 69 -1.83 13.78 12.50
N VAL A 70 -0.56 13.84 12.87
CA VAL A 70 0.17 15.09 13.15
C VAL A 70 1.02 15.43 11.94
N GLN A 71 0.56 16.38 11.13
CA GLN A 71 1.27 16.88 9.96
C GLN A 71 2.45 17.76 10.39
N ILE A 72 3.62 17.55 9.79
CA ILE A 72 4.82 18.37 10.05
C ILE A 72 5.34 19.11 8.83
N ASP A 73 5.16 18.55 7.62
CA ASP A 73 5.55 19.24 6.40
C ASP A 73 4.36 20.00 5.80
N ARG A 74 4.61 21.26 5.36
CA ARG A 74 3.56 22.12 4.80
C ARG A 74 3.38 21.99 3.31
N ARG A 75 4.37 21.45 2.61
CA ARG A 75 4.38 21.29 1.15
C ARG A 75 3.95 19.88 0.74
N ASN A 76 4.34 18.89 1.54
CA ASN A 76 3.99 17.49 1.34
C ASN A 76 3.05 17.06 2.47
N TYR A 77 1.79 16.86 2.18
CA TYR A 77 0.76 16.57 3.18
C TYR A 77 -0.26 15.55 2.66
N PRO A 78 -0.93 14.82 3.55
CA PRO A 78 -1.97 13.88 3.13
C PRO A 78 -3.10 14.60 2.37
N GLY A 79 -3.43 14.10 1.17
CA GLY A 79 -4.43 14.69 0.29
C GLY A 79 -3.90 15.66 -0.75
N ILE A 80 -2.58 15.86 -0.82
CA ILE A 80 -1.97 16.62 -1.92
C ILE A 80 -2.25 15.92 -3.26
N PRO A 81 -2.64 16.65 -4.33
CA PRO A 81 -2.73 16.09 -5.66
C PRO A 81 -1.35 15.60 -6.15
N ILE A 82 -1.28 14.37 -6.62
CA ILE A 82 -0.04 13.80 -7.17
C ILE A 82 -0.07 13.99 -8.68
N THR A 83 0.86 14.78 -9.19
CA THR A 83 1.03 15.06 -10.62
C THR A 83 2.50 15.20 -10.97
N PRO A 84 2.93 14.76 -12.18
CA PRO A 84 2.13 14.06 -13.19
C PRO A 84 1.82 12.61 -12.81
N VAL A 85 0.91 11.96 -13.55
CA VAL A 85 0.56 10.55 -13.40
C VAL A 85 1.08 9.72 -14.57
N SER A 86 1.30 8.44 -14.33
CA SER A 86 1.71 7.47 -15.35
C SER A 86 0.61 7.23 -16.38
N ILE A 87 1.02 7.02 -17.61
CA ILE A 87 0.16 6.63 -18.72
C ILE A 87 0.76 5.35 -19.31
N PRO A 88 -0.05 4.30 -19.57
CA PRO A 88 0.45 3.08 -20.19
C PRO A 88 1.20 3.38 -21.50
N ASP A 89 2.34 2.73 -21.69
CA ASP A 89 3.28 2.91 -22.81
C ASP A 89 4.00 4.26 -22.91
N GLU A 90 3.71 5.19 -22.01
CA GLU A 90 4.33 6.51 -21.98
C GLU A 90 5.23 6.69 -20.75
N ASN A 91 5.37 7.92 -20.29
CA ASN A 91 6.17 8.23 -19.10
C ASN A 91 5.55 7.61 -17.83
N GLN A 92 6.41 6.97 -17.04
CA GLN A 92 6.03 6.43 -15.76
C GLN A 92 6.52 7.34 -14.64
N TYR A 93 5.64 7.63 -13.70
CA TYR A 93 5.90 8.44 -12.51
C TYR A 93 5.62 7.62 -11.27
N GLU A 94 6.47 7.74 -10.29
CA GLU A 94 6.38 6.97 -9.05
C GLU A 94 6.62 7.84 -7.83
N ILE A 95 6.18 7.36 -6.70
CA ILE A 95 6.45 7.93 -5.38
C ILE A 95 7.09 6.86 -4.48
N ALA A 96 8.02 7.29 -3.64
CA ALA A 96 8.60 6.46 -2.60
C ALA A 96 7.86 6.71 -1.26
N LEU A 97 7.35 5.66 -0.66
CA LEU A 97 6.61 5.73 0.60
C LEU A 97 7.25 4.90 1.69
N SER A 98 7.15 5.37 2.91
CA SER A 98 7.47 4.56 4.09
C SER A 98 6.55 4.84 5.26
N ILE A 99 6.34 3.80 6.07
CA ILE A 99 5.77 3.87 7.42
C ILE A 99 6.82 3.25 8.35
N ALA A 100 7.25 3.97 9.39
CA ALA A 100 8.25 3.47 10.33
C ALA A 100 7.93 3.90 11.77
N LYS A 101 8.11 2.98 12.72
CA LYS A 101 7.95 3.25 14.15
C LYS A 101 9.26 3.78 14.72
N GLU A 102 9.24 5.01 15.21
CA GLU A 102 10.38 5.65 15.88
C GLU A 102 9.87 6.57 16.98
N ASP A 103 10.55 6.57 18.12
CA ASP A 103 10.28 7.44 19.28
C ASP A 103 8.81 7.49 19.71
N GLY A 104 8.15 6.33 19.73
CA GLY A 104 6.75 6.21 20.15
C GLY A 104 5.73 6.73 19.14
N ASN A 105 6.12 6.94 17.89
CA ASN A 105 5.26 7.40 16.82
C ASN A 105 5.39 6.53 15.55
N TRP A 106 4.34 6.50 14.74
CA TRP A 106 4.33 5.92 13.41
C TRP A 106 4.53 7.01 12.37
N TRP A 107 5.76 7.17 11.93
CA TRP A 107 6.16 8.17 10.95
C TRP A 107 5.80 7.76 9.54
N VAL A 108 5.32 8.72 8.75
CA VAL A 108 5.02 8.55 7.33
C VAL A 108 5.91 9.47 6.52
N SER A 109 6.56 8.92 5.48
CA SER A 109 7.34 9.72 4.54
C SER A 109 6.88 9.53 3.09
N LEU A 110 7.07 10.59 2.32
CA LEU A 110 6.92 10.67 0.87
C LEU A 110 8.25 11.15 0.28
N ASP A 111 8.83 10.38 -0.64
CA ASP A 111 10.11 10.69 -1.29
C ASP A 111 11.23 11.07 -0.30
N ASN A 112 11.31 10.29 0.80
CA ASN A 112 12.21 10.49 1.93
C ASN A 112 11.97 11.78 2.76
N ILE A 113 10.89 12.51 2.52
CA ILE A 113 10.47 13.65 3.33
C ILE A 113 9.47 13.17 4.37
N LEU A 114 9.75 13.40 5.65
CA LEU A 114 8.79 13.12 6.71
C LEU A 114 7.60 14.08 6.60
N ILE A 115 6.42 13.57 6.29
CA ILE A 115 5.21 14.38 6.13
C ILE A 115 4.43 14.54 7.43
N GLY A 116 4.58 13.59 8.34
CA GLY A 116 3.91 13.59 9.64
C GLY A 116 3.95 12.21 10.30
N TYR A 117 3.18 12.09 11.37
CA TYR A 117 3.12 10.85 12.14
C TYR A 117 1.76 10.61 12.80
N PHE A 118 1.51 9.37 13.16
CA PHE A 118 0.46 8.99 14.09
C PHE A 118 1.10 8.66 15.44
N PRO A 119 0.69 9.30 16.56
CA PRO A 119 1.09 8.85 17.89
C PRO A 119 0.72 7.38 18.11
N ALA A 120 1.67 6.55 18.56
CA ALA A 120 1.40 5.11 18.74
C ALA A 120 0.30 4.85 19.79
N THR A 121 0.06 5.80 20.69
CA THR A 121 -1.02 5.75 21.69
C THR A 121 -2.43 5.77 21.10
N LEU A 122 -2.58 6.12 19.84
CA LEU A 122 -3.88 6.03 19.12
C LEU A 122 -4.32 4.58 18.90
N PHE A 123 -3.38 3.64 18.91
CA PHE A 123 -3.61 2.27 18.50
C PHE A 123 -3.45 1.32 19.69
N ASN A 124 -4.45 0.51 19.94
CA ASN A 124 -4.41 -0.48 21.00
C ASN A 124 -3.72 -1.79 20.59
N ASN A 125 -3.59 -2.05 19.27
CA ASN A 125 -3.02 -3.30 18.76
C ASN A 125 -1.74 -3.13 17.91
N LEU A 126 -1.30 -1.91 17.58
CA LEU A 126 -0.08 -1.68 16.78
C LEU A 126 1.22 -1.58 17.61
N GLY A 127 1.22 -2.07 18.84
CA GLY A 127 2.46 -2.17 19.65
C GLY A 127 3.50 -3.10 18.99
N GLU A 128 3.01 -4.26 18.53
CA GLU A 128 3.78 -5.29 17.82
C GLU A 128 3.02 -5.75 16.57
N PRO A 129 3.06 -5.00 15.47
CA PRO A 129 2.38 -5.37 14.23
C PRO A 129 2.79 -6.73 13.72
N LYS A 130 1.83 -7.50 13.23
CA LYS A 130 2.02 -8.86 12.73
C LYS A 130 1.97 -8.98 11.22
N ALA A 131 1.52 -7.93 10.53
CA ALA A 131 1.53 -7.89 9.08
C ALA A 131 1.93 -6.52 8.54
N VAL A 132 2.62 -6.55 7.43
CA VAL A 132 2.93 -5.44 6.53
C VAL A 132 2.61 -5.88 5.12
N GLY A 133 2.28 -4.93 4.24
CA GLY A 133 2.01 -5.28 2.86
C GLY A 133 2.01 -4.10 1.90
N TRP A 134 1.89 -4.46 0.64
CA TRP A 134 1.87 -3.59 -0.53
C TRP A 134 0.77 -4.09 -1.45
N GLY A 135 0.05 -3.20 -2.09
CA GLY A 135 -0.94 -3.65 -3.06
C GLY A 135 -1.93 -2.60 -3.51
N GLY A 136 -2.73 -3.01 -4.49
CA GLY A 136 -3.91 -2.29 -4.92
C GLY A 136 -5.12 -2.64 -4.07
N VAL A 137 -5.99 -1.66 -3.87
CA VAL A 137 -7.26 -1.83 -3.15
C VAL A 137 -8.36 -1.14 -3.93
N VAL A 138 -9.49 -1.80 -4.07
CA VAL A 138 -10.70 -1.19 -4.62
C VAL A 138 -11.84 -1.32 -3.63
N VAL A 139 -12.68 -0.30 -3.58
CA VAL A 139 -13.95 -0.36 -2.86
C VAL A 139 -15.08 -0.28 -3.88
N ASN A 140 -15.86 -1.33 -3.95
CA ASN A 140 -16.98 -1.43 -4.87
C ASN A 140 -18.15 -0.59 -4.38
N PRO A 141 -18.86 0.12 -5.27
CA PRO A 141 -20.13 0.70 -4.93
C PRO A 141 -21.16 -0.43 -4.71
N PRO A 142 -22.13 -0.23 -3.80
CA PRO A 142 -23.23 -1.20 -3.63
C PRO A 142 -23.93 -1.45 -4.98
N ASN A 143 -24.04 -2.72 -5.38
CA ASN A 143 -24.64 -3.16 -6.65
C ASN A 143 -24.05 -2.48 -7.91
N GLY A 144 -22.77 -2.13 -7.87
CA GLY A 144 -22.09 -1.41 -8.92
C GLY A 144 -20.99 -2.23 -9.61
N ILE A 145 -20.42 -1.61 -10.64
CA ILE A 145 -19.26 -2.15 -11.35
C ILE A 145 -18.02 -1.81 -10.55
N SER A 146 -17.18 -2.79 -10.30
CA SER A 146 -15.89 -2.61 -9.60
C SER A 146 -14.97 -1.69 -10.39
N PRO A 147 -14.30 -0.73 -9.74
CA PRO A 147 -13.40 0.19 -10.40
C PRO A 147 -12.18 -0.50 -11.03
N PRO A 148 -11.54 0.09 -12.04
CA PRO A 148 -10.22 -0.36 -12.48
C PRO A 148 -9.17 -0.12 -11.39
N MET A 149 -8.15 -0.99 -11.35
CA MET A 149 -7.02 -0.92 -10.41
C MET A 149 -5.71 -0.65 -11.15
N GLY A 150 -4.85 0.19 -10.58
CA GLY A 150 -3.59 0.57 -11.23
C GLY A 150 -3.83 1.32 -12.53
N SER A 151 -3.27 0.82 -13.62
CA SER A 151 -3.52 1.33 -14.97
C SER A 151 -4.88 0.88 -15.54
N GLY A 152 -5.53 -0.10 -14.92
CA GLY A 152 -6.70 -0.79 -15.46
C GLY A 152 -6.36 -1.99 -16.35
N LEU A 153 -5.09 -2.31 -16.53
CA LEU A 153 -4.62 -3.47 -17.29
C LEU A 153 -4.19 -4.60 -16.35
N PHE A 154 -4.27 -5.83 -16.82
CA PHE A 154 -3.71 -6.97 -16.12
C PHE A 154 -2.18 -6.98 -16.22
N PRO A 155 -1.47 -7.49 -15.19
CA PRO A 155 -0.03 -7.71 -15.23
C PRO A 155 0.42 -8.52 -16.44
N ASP A 156 1.42 -8.05 -17.16
CA ASP A 156 1.93 -8.69 -18.40
C ASP A 156 3.46 -8.80 -18.45
N GLY A 157 4.16 -8.28 -17.44
CA GLY A 157 5.62 -8.26 -17.36
C GLY A 157 6.24 -6.99 -17.94
N ASN A 158 5.42 -5.98 -18.21
CA ASN A 158 5.89 -4.70 -18.68
C ASN A 158 5.49 -3.57 -17.73
N TYR A 159 6.44 -3.13 -16.91
CA TYR A 159 6.24 -2.05 -15.93
C TYR A 159 5.78 -0.70 -16.52
N LYS A 160 5.78 -0.55 -17.85
CA LYS A 160 5.22 0.62 -18.51
C LYS A 160 3.72 0.52 -18.76
N HIS A 161 3.16 -0.69 -18.67
CA HIS A 161 1.74 -0.92 -18.93
C HIS A 161 0.90 -0.86 -17.66
N VAL A 162 1.43 -1.36 -16.55
CA VAL A 162 0.63 -1.75 -15.38
C VAL A 162 1.04 -1.07 -14.11
N GLY A 163 0.18 -1.15 -13.10
CA GLY A 163 0.52 -0.77 -11.73
C GLY A 163 1.65 -1.64 -11.21
N SER A 164 2.63 -1.04 -10.54
CA SER A 164 3.76 -1.79 -10.00
C SER A 164 4.25 -1.22 -8.67
N PHE A 165 4.83 -2.12 -7.88
CA PHE A 165 5.67 -1.79 -6.74
C PHE A 165 7.09 -2.26 -7.01
N ARG A 166 8.08 -1.48 -6.56
CA ARG A 166 9.48 -1.85 -6.58
C ARG A 166 10.19 -1.43 -5.29
N GLN A 167 11.41 -1.95 -5.06
CA GLN A 167 12.17 -1.67 -3.85
C GLN A 167 11.37 -1.92 -2.56
N ILE A 168 10.49 -2.95 -2.60
CA ILE A 168 9.66 -3.28 -1.44
C ILE A 168 10.53 -3.88 -0.33
N GLN A 169 10.40 -3.31 0.88
CA GLN A 169 11.14 -3.70 2.05
C GLN A 169 10.29 -3.54 3.31
N TYR A 170 10.59 -4.36 4.33
CA TYR A 170 10.03 -4.22 5.66
C TYR A 170 11.14 -4.02 6.71
N ARG A 171 10.79 -3.41 7.83
CA ARG A 171 11.66 -3.35 9.02
C ARG A 171 11.19 -4.41 10.01
N ASP A 172 12.12 -5.20 10.48
CA ASP A 172 11.88 -6.18 11.54
C ASP A 172 11.79 -5.51 12.94
N ASN A 173 11.61 -6.31 13.97
CA ASN A 173 11.46 -5.85 15.35
C ASN A 173 12.71 -5.16 15.94
N ILE A 174 13.88 -5.32 15.33
CA ILE A 174 15.12 -4.62 15.71
C ILE A 174 15.41 -3.42 14.79
N GLY A 175 14.51 -3.08 13.88
CA GLY A 175 14.64 -1.94 12.99
C GLY A 175 15.48 -2.18 11.72
N LYS A 176 15.92 -3.42 11.46
CA LYS A 176 16.68 -3.76 10.27
C LYS A 176 15.75 -3.85 9.05
N LEU A 177 16.18 -3.24 7.95
CA LEU A 177 15.50 -3.39 6.66
C LEU A 177 15.80 -4.75 6.06
N ASN A 178 14.76 -5.44 5.65
CA ASN A 178 14.80 -6.74 5.01
C ASN A 178 13.94 -6.71 3.75
N VAL A 179 14.22 -7.61 2.82
CA VAL A 179 13.42 -7.81 1.61
C VAL A 179 12.48 -8.99 1.79
N PRO A 180 11.30 -9.01 1.14
CA PRO A 180 10.46 -10.20 1.10
C PRO A 180 11.22 -11.38 0.52
N GLN A 181 11.02 -12.55 1.11
CA GLN A 181 11.54 -13.82 0.60
C GLN A 181 10.35 -14.70 0.26
N ASP A 182 10.48 -15.50 -0.79
CA ASP A 182 9.39 -16.29 -1.40
C ASP A 182 8.59 -17.18 -0.42
N LEU A 183 9.14 -17.51 0.73
CA LEU A 183 8.50 -18.37 1.72
C LEU A 183 7.91 -17.59 2.94
N LEU A 184 7.97 -16.27 2.95
CA LEU A 184 7.59 -15.46 4.12
C LEU A 184 6.41 -14.51 3.88
N TYR A 185 5.78 -14.53 2.71
CA TYR A 185 4.65 -13.68 2.40
C TYR A 185 3.54 -14.41 1.62
N ASP A 186 2.33 -13.93 1.78
CA ASP A 186 1.16 -14.41 1.07
C ASP A 186 0.82 -13.46 -0.09
N ILE A 187 0.45 -14.04 -1.23
CA ILE A 187 -0.16 -13.31 -2.35
C ILE A 187 -1.67 -13.49 -2.24
N ILE A 188 -2.37 -12.38 -2.04
CA ILE A 188 -3.82 -12.36 -1.89
C ILE A 188 -4.43 -11.68 -3.12
N ILE A 189 -5.31 -12.37 -3.80
CA ILE A 189 -6.06 -11.87 -4.96
C ILE A 189 -7.52 -12.27 -4.76
N ASP A 190 -8.36 -11.31 -4.40
CA ASP A 190 -9.76 -11.58 -4.05
C ASP A 190 -10.58 -12.04 -5.26
N ASN A 191 -10.31 -11.49 -6.44
CA ASN A 191 -11.03 -11.86 -7.66
C ASN A 191 -10.14 -11.78 -8.90
N LYS A 192 -9.64 -12.94 -9.35
CA LYS A 192 -8.76 -13.07 -10.52
C LYS A 192 -9.41 -12.72 -11.86
N SER A 193 -10.73 -12.70 -11.95
CA SER A 193 -11.40 -12.30 -13.20
C SER A 193 -11.35 -10.79 -13.44
N CYS A 194 -11.10 -10.02 -12.39
CA CYS A 194 -11.09 -8.56 -12.41
C CYS A 194 -9.74 -7.94 -12.12
N TYR A 195 -8.94 -8.62 -11.32
CA TYR A 195 -7.64 -8.12 -10.85
C TYR A 195 -6.65 -9.27 -10.78
N ASP A 196 -5.40 -8.97 -11.01
CA ASP A 196 -4.33 -9.94 -10.85
C ASP A 196 -3.06 -9.28 -10.29
N LEU A 197 -2.13 -10.13 -9.86
CA LEU A 197 -0.81 -9.76 -9.38
C LEU A 197 0.21 -10.72 -9.98
N ARG A 198 1.29 -10.17 -10.51
CA ARG A 198 2.44 -10.91 -10.96
C ARG A 198 3.63 -10.59 -10.06
N ASN A 199 4.10 -11.58 -9.33
CA ASN A 199 5.31 -11.45 -8.53
C ASN A 199 6.55 -11.65 -9.41
N ASP A 200 7.38 -10.62 -9.52
CA ASP A 200 8.60 -10.66 -10.32
C ASP A 200 9.85 -11.00 -9.50
N GLY A 201 9.72 -11.00 -8.17
CA GLY A 201 10.85 -11.27 -7.27
C GLY A 201 11.93 -10.19 -7.35
N TYR A 202 13.19 -10.58 -7.20
CA TYR A 202 14.32 -9.64 -7.27
C TYR A 202 14.71 -9.34 -8.71
N GLN A 203 14.63 -8.10 -9.10
CA GLN A 203 14.86 -7.59 -10.47
C GLN A 203 16.11 -6.67 -10.57
N GLY A 204 17.17 -6.97 -9.81
CA GLY A 204 18.39 -6.16 -9.78
C GLY A 204 18.33 -4.96 -8.84
N GLU A 205 19.44 -4.22 -8.73
CA GLU A 205 19.60 -3.14 -7.74
C GLU A 205 18.57 -2.01 -7.88
N TYR A 206 18.26 -1.62 -9.10
CA TYR A 206 17.31 -0.52 -9.37
C TYR A 206 15.87 -0.90 -9.01
N MET A 207 15.43 -2.07 -9.43
CA MET A 207 14.07 -2.54 -9.20
C MET A 207 13.91 -3.16 -7.80
N GLY A 208 14.96 -3.79 -7.25
CA GLY A 208 14.87 -4.56 -6.02
C GLY A 208 13.88 -5.70 -6.13
N TYR A 209 13.19 -6.01 -5.05
CA TYR A 209 12.00 -6.86 -5.08
C TYR A 209 10.82 -6.06 -5.61
N ALA A 210 10.15 -6.61 -6.62
CA ALA A 210 9.13 -5.94 -7.38
C ALA A 210 7.96 -6.88 -7.73
N PHE A 211 6.81 -6.29 -7.99
CA PHE A 211 5.64 -6.99 -8.52
C PHE A 211 4.75 -6.02 -9.31
N GLU A 212 3.99 -6.58 -10.23
CA GLU A 212 2.95 -5.88 -10.97
C GLU A 212 1.58 -6.20 -10.41
N PHE A 213 0.65 -5.24 -10.48
CA PHE A 213 -0.73 -5.43 -10.06
C PHE A 213 -1.67 -4.58 -10.89
N GLY A 214 -2.92 -5.00 -11.01
CA GLY A 214 -3.92 -4.21 -11.69
C GLY A 214 -5.06 -5.05 -12.25
N GLY A 215 -5.88 -4.40 -13.03
CA GLY A 215 -6.97 -5.02 -13.76
C GLY A 215 -8.12 -4.07 -14.05
N PRO A 216 -8.98 -4.40 -15.03
CA PRO A 216 -10.00 -3.50 -15.53
C PRO A 216 -11.20 -3.30 -14.59
N GLY A 217 -11.29 -4.11 -13.52
CA GLY A 217 -12.53 -4.16 -12.75
C GLY A 217 -13.67 -4.81 -13.53
N GLY A 218 -14.89 -4.32 -13.32
CA GLY A 218 -16.05 -4.85 -14.00
C GLY A 218 -17.07 -5.52 -13.07
N GLN A 219 -17.79 -6.51 -13.56
CA GLN A 219 -18.70 -7.32 -12.74
C GLN A 219 -17.91 -8.42 -12.01
N CYS A 220 -17.31 -8.05 -10.91
CA CYS A 220 -16.41 -8.94 -10.17
C CYS A 220 -17.12 -9.91 -9.21
N GLY A 221 -18.44 -9.84 -9.14
CA GLY A 221 -19.20 -10.57 -8.13
C GLY A 221 -19.06 -9.93 -6.74
N ASN A 222 -20.03 -10.13 -5.90
CA ASN A 222 -19.98 -9.86 -4.47
C ASN A 222 -19.56 -11.12 -3.73
#